data_39e169070f3ac7ae96d9e9d359498cad
#
_entry.id   39e169070f3ac7ae96d9e9d359498cad
#
_cell.length_a   1.000
_cell.length_b   1.000
_cell.length_c   1.000
_cell.angle_alpha   90.00
_cell.angle_beta   90.00
_cell.angle_gamma   90.00
#
_symmetry.space_group_name_H-M   'P 1'
#
loop_
_entity.id
_entity.type
_entity.pdbx_description
1 polymer ?
#
loop_
_entity_poly.entity_id
_entity_poly.type
_entity_poly.pdbx_seq_one_letter_code
_entity_poly.pdbx_strand_id
1 'polypeptide(L)'
;MFSIPVRIYYEDTDVGGVVYYANYLRFLERARTEWLRAAGFELDVIQRDMKAVFVVRRVEADYHQPALLGNLVTVTAEPTEVGASRLLIRQRVLRTKPDGSDELLLSATVTLAFIASDLTGPIRMPPALRAAMKSTLPTSNLE
;
A
#
# COMPACT_ATOMS: atom_id res chain seq x y z
N MET A 1 -6.68 10.08 -5.48
CA MET A 1 -6.11 8.98 -4.68
C MET A 1 -5.34 8.02 -5.58
N PHE A 2 -4.17 7.61 -5.16
CA PHE A 2 -3.36 6.70 -5.96
C PHE A 2 -3.92 5.29 -5.96
N SER A 3 -3.89 4.62 -7.10
CA SER A 3 -4.31 3.22 -7.21
C SER A 3 -3.59 2.53 -8.36
N ILE A 4 -3.57 1.21 -8.28
CA ILE A 4 -3.07 0.35 -9.37
C ILE A 4 -4.11 -0.73 -9.67
N PRO A 5 -4.18 -1.20 -10.93
CA PRO A 5 -4.98 -2.39 -11.24
C PRO A 5 -4.17 -3.65 -10.95
N VAL A 6 -4.86 -4.69 -10.48
CA VAL A 6 -4.25 -6.00 -10.27
C VAL A 6 -5.18 -7.07 -10.83
N ARG A 7 -4.66 -7.89 -11.75
CA ARG A 7 -5.40 -9.04 -12.27
C ARG A 7 -5.19 -10.23 -11.32
N ILE A 8 -6.27 -10.92 -10.99
CA ILE A 8 -6.20 -12.10 -10.15
C ILE A 8 -5.85 -13.31 -11.03
N TYR A 9 -4.67 -13.86 -10.80
CA TYR A 9 -4.17 -15.01 -11.53
C TYR A 9 -4.48 -16.29 -10.77
N TYR A 10 -4.33 -17.41 -11.45
CA TYR A 10 -4.55 -18.72 -10.85
C TYR A 10 -3.66 -18.93 -9.60
N GLU A 11 -2.41 -18.48 -9.66
CA GLU A 11 -1.48 -18.60 -8.54
C GLU A 11 -1.91 -17.82 -7.31
N ASP A 12 -2.80 -16.83 -7.48
CA ASP A 12 -3.29 -16.00 -6.36
C ASP A 12 -4.42 -16.67 -5.59
N THR A 13 -4.99 -17.73 -6.14
CA THR A 13 -6.20 -18.34 -5.59
C THR A 13 -5.91 -19.66 -4.89
N ASP A 14 -6.83 -20.05 -4.02
CA ASP A 14 -6.82 -21.37 -3.41
C ASP A 14 -7.80 -22.30 -4.14
N VAL A 15 -8.09 -23.47 -3.57
CA VAL A 15 -8.90 -24.50 -4.22
C VAL A 15 -10.32 -24.05 -4.54
N GLY A 16 -10.82 -23.02 -3.86
CA GLY A 16 -12.18 -22.50 -4.09
C GLY A 16 -12.26 -21.47 -5.19
N GLY A 17 -11.13 -21.11 -5.84
CA GLY A 17 -11.13 -20.06 -6.86
C GLY A 17 -11.20 -18.66 -6.31
N VAL A 18 -11.07 -18.49 -5.01
CA VAL A 18 -11.00 -17.18 -4.34
C VAL A 18 -9.55 -16.88 -3.97
N VAL A 19 -9.24 -15.60 -3.88
CA VAL A 19 -7.88 -15.18 -3.49
C VAL A 19 -7.57 -15.67 -2.09
N TYR A 20 -6.44 -16.36 -1.95
CA TYR A 20 -5.96 -16.78 -0.63
C TYR A 20 -5.69 -15.51 0.20
N TYR A 21 -6.21 -15.48 1.43
CA TYR A 21 -6.29 -14.24 2.19
C TYR A 21 -4.93 -13.54 2.37
N ALA A 22 -3.85 -14.27 2.49
CA ALA A 22 -2.53 -13.69 2.68
C ALA A 22 -2.00 -13.00 1.41
N ASN A 23 -2.51 -13.35 0.24
CA ASN A 23 -2.07 -12.75 -1.01
C ASN A 23 -2.49 -11.28 -1.14
N TYR A 24 -3.52 -10.86 -0.43
CA TYR A 24 -3.89 -9.44 -0.41
C TYR A 24 -2.73 -8.57 0.09
N LEU A 25 -1.91 -9.09 1.00
CA LEU A 25 -0.75 -8.34 1.51
C LEU A 25 0.25 -8.04 0.39
N ARG A 26 0.40 -8.94 -0.58
CA ARG A 26 1.24 -8.69 -1.75
C ARG A 26 0.66 -7.61 -2.64
N PHE A 27 -0.65 -7.60 -2.83
CA PHE A 27 -1.30 -6.57 -3.62
C PHE A 27 -1.14 -5.20 -2.96
N LEU A 28 -1.29 -5.15 -1.64
CA LEU A 28 -1.11 -3.91 -0.89
C LEU A 28 0.34 -3.41 -1.01
N GLU A 29 1.31 -4.31 -0.92
CA GLU A 29 2.72 -3.94 -1.07
C GLU A 29 3.00 -3.35 -2.45
N ARG A 30 2.47 -3.97 -3.51
CA ARG A 30 2.66 -3.46 -4.87
C ARG A 30 2.11 -2.05 -5.00
N ALA A 31 0.93 -1.79 -4.46
CA ALA A 31 0.34 -0.46 -4.52
C ALA A 31 1.18 0.56 -3.77
N ARG A 32 1.71 0.21 -2.61
CA ARG A 32 2.60 1.11 -1.85
C ARG A 32 3.89 1.41 -2.62
N THR A 33 4.47 0.38 -3.23
CA THR A 33 5.70 0.54 -4.00
C THR A 33 5.49 1.44 -5.20
N GLU A 34 4.38 1.25 -5.93
CA GLU A 34 4.07 2.09 -7.08
C GLU A 34 3.68 3.51 -6.68
N TRP A 35 3.02 3.67 -5.54
CA TRP A 35 2.72 4.99 -4.99
C TRP A 35 4.01 5.76 -4.71
N LEU A 36 4.98 5.10 -4.08
CA LEU A 36 6.26 5.73 -3.77
C LEU A 36 7.03 6.07 -5.04
N ARG A 37 7.01 5.16 -6.03
CA ARG A 37 7.65 5.41 -7.33
C ARG A 37 7.03 6.62 -8.03
N ALA A 38 5.71 6.73 -7.99
CA ALA A 38 5.00 7.88 -8.57
C ALA A 38 5.37 9.19 -7.87
N ALA A 39 5.75 9.12 -6.60
CA ALA A 39 6.22 10.28 -5.85
C ALA A 39 7.71 10.61 -6.12
N GLY A 40 8.38 9.81 -6.94
CA GLY A 40 9.76 10.05 -7.33
C GLY A 40 10.81 9.24 -6.61
N PHE A 41 10.41 8.22 -5.84
CA PHE A 41 11.35 7.42 -5.04
C PHE A 41 11.18 5.93 -5.31
N GLU A 42 12.28 5.25 -5.56
CA GLU A 42 12.30 3.80 -5.73
C GLU A 42 12.96 3.15 -4.52
N LEU A 43 12.44 2.00 -4.11
CA LEU A 43 12.88 1.33 -2.89
C LEU A 43 14.36 0.92 -2.94
N ASP A 44 14.84 0.43 -4.10
CA ASP A 44 16.23 0.05 -4.24
C ASP A 44 17.18 1.26 -4.16
N VAL A 45 16.74 2.41 -4.66
CA VAL A 45 17.50 3.66 -4.58
C VAL A 45 17.55 4.16 -3.14
N ILE A 46 16.41 4.08 -2.44
CA ILE A 46 16.35 4.45 -1.02
C ILE A 46 17.34 3.60 -0.22
N GLN A 47 17.35 2.29 -0.45
CA GLN A 47 18.24 1.39 0.26
C GLN A 47 19.71 1.72 -0.03
N ARG A 48 20.04 1.95 -1.30
CA ARG A 48 21.40 2.22 -1.73
C ARG A 48 21.91 3.58 -1.24
N ASP A 49 21.11 4.63 -1.44
CA ASP A 49 21.55 6.00 -1.24
C ASP A 49 21.27 6.52 0.17
N MET A 50 20.18 6.09 0.79
CA MET A 50 19.79 6.55 2.13
C MET A 50 20.17 5.55 3.21
N LYS A 51 20.63 4.34 2.83
CA LYS A 51 20.97 3.27 3.77
C LYS A 51 19.80 2.96 4.69
N ALA A 52 18.60 2.89 4.11
CA ALA A 52 17.37 2.73 4.87
C ALA A 52 16.37 1.84 4.11
N VAL A 53 15.44 1.29 4.86
CA VAL A 53 14.34 0.48 4.32
C VAL A 53 13.05 0.82 5.08
N PHE A 54 11.91 0.60 4.42
CA PHE A 54 10.62 0.61 5.09
C PHE A 54 10.30 -0.81 5.54
N VAL A 55 9.90 -0.95 6.80
CA VAL A 55 9.44 -2.25 7.32
C VAL A 55 7.99 -2.11 7.79
N VAL A 56 7.22 -3.17 7.59
CA VAL A 56 5.84 -3.20 8.07
C VAL A 56 5.85 -3.51 9.57
N ARG A 57 5.25 -2.62 10.35
CA ARG A 57 5.10 -2.80 11.80
C ARG A 57 3.76 -3.41 12.16
N ARG A 58 2.72 -3.05 11.39
CA ARG A 58 1.36 -3.47 11.72
C ARG A 58 0.51 -3.44 10.48
N VAL A 59 -0.37 -4.43 10.36
CA VAL A 59 -1.42 -4.44 9.34
C VAL A 59 -2.73 -4.70 10.06
N GLU A 60 -3.71 -3.82 9.86
CA GLU A 60 -5.08 -4.04 10.29
C GLU A 60 -5.92 -4.14 9.03
N ALA A 61 -6.57 -5.26 8.83
CA ALA A 61 -7.31 -5.51 7.60
C ALA A 61 -8.65 -6.15 7.90
N ASP A 62 -9.68 -5.68 7.20
CA ASP A 62 -11.02 -6.26 7.22
C ASP A 62 -11.31 -6.84 5.84
N TYR A 63 -11.67 -8.12 5.82
CA TYR A 63 -12.00 -8.85 4.59
C TYR A 63 -13.52 -8.81 4.43
N HIS A 64 -13.99 -8.10 3.41
CA HIS A 64 -15.44 -7.89 3.22
C HIS A 64 -16.05 -8.87 2.22
N GLN A 65 -15.41 -9.03 1.05
CA GLN A 65 -15.86 -9.91 -0.01
C GLN A 65 -14.64 -10.51 -0.70
N PRO A 66 -14.72 -11.74 -1.19
CA PRO A 66 -13.57 -12.36 -1.84
C PRO A 66 -13.37 -11.84 -3.26
N ALA A 67 -12.11 -11.64 -3.65
CA ALA A 67 -11.75 -11.50 -5.04
C ALA A 67 -11.67 -12.89 -5.66
N LEU A 68 -12.01 -12.99 -6.94
CA LEU A 68 -12.15 -14.25 -7.65
C LEU A 68 -11.14 -14.34 -8.79
N LEU A 69 -10.83 -15.56 -9.19
CA LEU A 69 -9.98 -15.82 -10.34
C LEU A 69 -10.46 -15.01 -11.55
N GLY A 70 -9.54 -14.32 -12.19
CA GLY A 70 -9.83 -13.53 -13.39
C GLY A 70 -10.31 -12.11 -13.12
N ASN A 71 -10.67 -11.77 -11.89
CA ASN A 71 -11.06 -10.41 -11.57
C ASN A 71 -9.94 -9.42 -11.86
N LEU A 72 -10.31 -8.21 -12.26
CA LEU A 72 -9.41 -7.07 -12.27
C LEU A 72 -9.83 -6.17 -11.12
N VAL A 73 -8.97 -6.08 -10.10
CA VAL A 73 -9.27 -5.28 -8.91
C VAL A 73 -8.43 -4.01 -8.92
N THR A 74 -8.90 -3.00 -8.20
CA THR A 74 -8.18 -1.74 -7.99
C THR A 74 -7.66 -1.74 -6.57
N VAL A 75 -6.37 -1.50 -6.41
CA VAL A 75 -5.71 -1.45 -5.09
C VAL A 75 -5.24 -0.02 -4.86
N THR A 76 -5.73 0.59 -3.80
CA THR A 76 -5.40 1.98 -3.49
C THR A 76 -4.27 2.09 -2.49
N ALA A 77 -3.62 3.27 -2.46
CA ALA A 77 -2.65 3.61 -1.43
C ALA A 77 -2.78 5.10 -1.14
N GLU A 78 -3.10 5.44 0.10
CA GLU A 78 -3.31 6.81 0.52
C GLU A 78 -2.66 6.99 1.90
N PRO A 79 -1.62 7.84 2.03
CA PRO A 79 -1.06 8.09 3.34
C PRO A 79 -2.05 8.86 4.19
N THR A 80 -2.12 8.52 5.47
CA THR A 80 -2.95 9.22 6.44
C THR A 80 -2.12 9.92 7.49
N GLU A 81 -0.88 9.48 7.68
CA GLU A 81 0.03 10.11 8.62
C GLU A 81 1.46 9.92 8.11
N VAL A 82 2.22 11.02 8.07
CA VAL A 82 3.63 11.00 7.69
C VAL A 82 4.42 11.61 8.84
N GLY A 83 5.02 10.78 9.67
CA GLY A 83 5.85 11.21 10.79
C GLY A 83 7.31 11.36 10.42
N ALA A 84 8.17 11.48 11.43
CA ALA A 84 9.61 11.58 11.19
C ALA A 84 10.21 10.26 10.68
N SER A 85 9.75 9.13 11.21
CA SER A 85 10.20 7.79 10.81
C SER A 85 9.03 6.81 10.70
N ARG A 86 7.81 7.28 10.78
CA ARG A 86 6.61 6.45 10.79
C ARG A 86 5.68 6.91 9.68
N LEU A 87 5.01 5.94 9.04
CA LEU A 87 4.10 6.20 7.94
C LEU A 87 2.90 5.30 8.10
N LEU A 88 1.70 5.89 8.06
CA LEU A 88 0.45 5.13 8.01
C LEU A 88 -0.16 5.30 6.63
N ILE A 89 -0.55 4.19 6.02
CA ILE A 89 -1.18 4.18 4.71
C ILE A 89 -2.49 3.43 4.80
N ARG A 90 -3.55 4.08 4.36
CA ARG A 90 -4.85 3.42 4.19
C ARG A 90 -4.91 2.85 2.79
N GLN A 91 -5.36 1.62 2.69
CA GLN A 91 -5.43 0.89 1.42
C GLN A 91 -6.75 0.15 1.30
N ARG A 92 -7.24 0.02 0.07
CA ARG A 92 -8.47 -0.70 -0.22
C ARG A 92 -8.27 -1.54 -1.47
N VAL A 93 -8.99 -2.65 -1.53
CA VAL A 93 -9.09 -3.46 -2.73
C VAL A 93 -10.56 -3.40 -3.17
N LEU A 94 -10.78 -2.96 -4.41
CA LEU A 94 -12.10 -2.71 -4.96
C LEU A 94 -12.29 -3.50 -6.25
N ARG A 95 -13.53 -3.93 -6.48
CA ARG A 95 -13.92 -4.56 -7.76
C ARG A 95 -15.03 -3.72 -8.37
N THR A 96 -14.87 -3.33 -9.64
CA THR A 96 -15.92 -2.61 -10.34
C THR A 96 -17.01 -3.58 -10.77
N LYS A 97 -18.25 -3.29 -10.39
CA LYS A 97 -19.41 -4.09 -10.77
C LYS A 97 -19.86 -3.72 -12.18
N PRO A 98 -20.69 -4.58 -12.80
CA PRO A 98 -21.22 -4.27 -14.13
C PRO A 98 -21.97 -2.95 -14.24
N ASP A 99 -22.57 -2.47 -13.14
CA ASP A 99 -23.28 -1.18 -13.12
C ASP A 99 -22.34 0.02 -12.97
N GLY A 100 -21.02 -0.21 -12.90
CA GLY A 100 -20.02 0.84 -12.77
C GLY A 100 -19.70 1.23 -11.34
N SER A 101 -20.45 0.73 -10.36
CA SER A 101 -20.15 1.01 -8.96
C SER A 101 -19.00 0.12 -8.46
N ASP A 102 -18.30 0.58 -7.41
CA ASP A 102 -17.23 -0.19 -6.80
C ASP A 102 -17.75 -1.02 -5.64
N GLU A 103 -17.24 -2.24 -5.56
CA GLU A 103 -17.51 -3.13 -4.43
C GLU A 103 -16.24 -3.22 -3.60
N LEU A 104 -16.35 -2.92 -2.31
CA LEU A 104 -15.22 -2.99 -1.39
C LEU A 104 -14.95 -4.44 -1.00
N LEU A 105 -13.77 -4.94 -1.35
CA LEU A 105 -13.38 -6.31 -1.03
C LEU A 105 -12.56 -6.38 0.24
N LEU A 106 -11.68 -5.39 0.44
CA LEU A 106 -10.80 -5.34 1.61
C LEU A 106 -10.50 -3.89 1.94
N SER A 107 -10.45 -3.58 3.24
CA SER A 107 -9.95 -2.30 3.73
C SER A 107 -8.84 -2.56 4.74
N ALA A 108 -7.78 -1.75 4.71
CA ALA A 108 -6.62 -1.97 5.56
C ALA A 108 -5.95 -0.64 5.94
N THR A 109 -5.30 -0.68 7.09
CA THR A 109 -4.33 0.34 7.48
C THR A 109 -3.00 -0.35 7.73
N VAL A 110 -1.96 0.13 7.06
CA VAL A 110 -0.61 -0.42 7.16
C VAL A 110 0.28 0.61 7.82
N THR A 111 0.93 0.22 8.91
CA THR A 111 1.89 1.05 9.62
C THR A 111 3.29 0.61 9.23
N LEU A 112 4.07 1.56 8.73
CA LEU A 112 5.45 1.34 8.31
C LEU A 112 6.40 2.14 9.17
N ALA A 113 7.61 1.62 9.34
CA ALA A 113 8.70 2.34 9.96
C ALA A 113 9.86 2.47 8.98
N PHE A 114 10.47 3.64 8.96
CA PHE A 114 11.67 3.91 8.18
C PHE A 114 12.86 3.63 9.09
N ILE A 115 13.65 2.61 8.76
CA ILE A 115 14.74 2.17 9.63
C ILE A 115 16.04 2.08 8.85
N ALA A 116 17.15 2.09 9.57
CA ALA A 116 18.48 1.88 8.97
C ALA A 116 18.53 0.49 8.32
N SER A 117 19.21 0.39 7.17
CA SER A 117 19.25 -0.87 6.41
C SER A 117 19.98 -2.00 7.14
N ASP A 118 20.79 -1.67 8.15
CA ASP A 118 21.42 -2.68 9.03
C ASP A 118 20.47 -3.13 10.15
N LEU A 119 19.22 -2.65 10.14
CA LEU A 119 18.16 -3.01 11.06
C LEU A 119 18.40 -2.58 12.51
N THR A 120 19.26 -1.58 12.73
CA THR A 120 19.59 -1.12 14.09
C THR A 120 18.51 -0.27 14.72
N GLY A 121 17.58 0.29 13.92
CA GLY A 121 16.45 1.03 14.47
C GLY A 121 15.95 2.14 13.57
N PRO A 122 14.90 2.84 14.01
CA PRO A 122 14.32 3.93 13.24
C PRO A 122 15.30 5.06 12.99
N ILE A 123 15.22 5.63 11.80
CA ILE A 123 15.97 6.85 11.45
C ILE A 123 14.98 7.85 10.84
N ARG A 124 15.32 9.11 10.92
CA ARG A 124 14.47 10.17 10.37
C ARG A 124 14.50 10.12 8.85
N MET A 125 13.33 10.19 8.23
CA MET A 125 13.25 10.27 6.77
C MET A 125 13.87 11.57 6.29
N PRO A 126 14.67 11.53 5.20
CA PRO A 126 15.19 12.76 4.60
C PRO A 126 14.06 13.72 4.23
N PRO A 127 14.30 15.05 4.34
CA PRO A 127 13.24 16.03 4.07
C PRO A 127 12.56 15.89 2.73
N ALA A 128 13.32 15.59 1.66
CA ALA A 128 12.73 15.45 0.31
C ALA A 128 11.77 14.28 0.25
N LEU A 129 12.13 13.14 0.83
CA LEU A 129 11.26 11.96 0.87
C LEU A 129 9.99 12.25 1.67
N ARG A 130 10.17 12.83 2.85
CA ARG A 130 9.05 13.13 3.73
C ARG A 130 8.10 14.13 3.09
N ALA A 131 8.63 15.17 2.44
CA ALA A 131 7.82 16.17 1.76
C ALA A 131 7.03 15.57 0.59
N ALA A 132 7.66 14.69 -0.18
CA ALA A 132 6.99 14.03 -1.30
C ALA A 132 5.82 13.17 -0.83
N MET A 133 5.99 12.44 0.27
CA MET A 133 4.90 11.65 0.82
C MET A 133 3.81 12.53 1.42
N LYS A 134 4.17 13.62 2.10
CA LYS A 134 3.20 14.55 2.66
C LYS A 134 2.36 15.22 1.60
N SER A 135 2.91 15.45 0.41
CA SER A 135 2.16 16.09 -0.68
C SER A 135 0.98 15.26 -1.15
N THR A 136 0.94 13.99 -0.82
CA THR A 136 -0.16 13.09 -1.19
C THR A 136 -1.17 12.87 -0.06
N LEU A 137 -0.98 13.54 1.09
CA LEU A 137 -1.96 13.46 2.18
C LEU A 137 -3.30 14.03 1.74
N PRO A 138 -4.42 13.45 2.26
CA PRO A 138 -5.73 14.00 1.94
C PRO A 138 -5.86 15.46 2.40
N THR A 139 -6.60 16.26 1.64
CA THR A 139 -6.84 17.67 1.98
C THR A 139 -8.18 17.89 2.66
N SER A 140 -8.91 16.82 2.95
CA SER A 140 -10.25 16.94 3.53
C SER A 140 -10.25 17.64 4.89
N ASN A 141 -9.14 17.65 5.56
CA ASN A 141 -9.01 18.31 6.85
C ASN A 141 -9.06 19.84 6.76
N LEU A 142 -9.13 20.37 5.56
CA LEU A 142 -9.21 21.81 5.35
C LEU A 142 -10.60 22.38 5.57
N GLU A 143 -11.61 21.51 5.56
CA GLU A 143 -12.98 21.96 5.83
C GLU A 143 -13.26 22.34 7.30
#